data_8b3886f40e700a6b285db4d8fab5cf19
#
_entry.id   8b3886f40e700a6b285db4d8fab5cf19
#
_cell.length_a   1.000
_cell.length_b   1.000
_cell.length_c   1.000
_cell.angle_alpha   90.00
_cell.angle_beta   90.00
_cell.angle_gamma   90.00
#
_symmetry.space_group_name_H-M   'P 1'
#
loop_
_entity.id
_entity.type
_entity.pdbx_description
1 polymer ?
#
loop_
_entity_poly.entity_id
_entity_poly.type
_entity_poly.pdbx_seq_one_letter_code
_entity_poly.pdbx_strand_id
1 'polypeptide(L)'
;MKYLLSSFANRPYDFSQIWKIIIGINPDGELWFLYALFVITMVAGFTGYRISKLGLTILSLLAVTTPLLPIVTSNMLYVFLGIYARRDYPNFIVGLKMPVLLIASLAFAVVNICSILYGGNSIFRILTSITGIILCLRFSQWVDGKSGIFRNGLIQLGLFSMDIYILSDIIKIPFRIILWSKLHLYMLSFIVCFVLSVVLSYIFSKYFIRKSTWLSYLILGIRK
;
A
#
# COMPACT_ATOMS: atom_id res chain seq x y z
N MET A 1 12.35 10.98 13.35
CA MET A 1 12.89 11.86 12.30
C MET A 1 11.90 12.95 11.88
N LYS A 2 10.62 12.65 11.55
CA LYS A 2 9.61 13.69 11.22
C LYS A 2 9.39 14.70 12.35
N TYR A 3 9.42 14.27 13.61
CA TYR A 3 9.35 15.17 14.77
C TYR A 3 10.54 16.11 14.89
N LEU A 4 11.75 15.66 14.53
CA LEU A 4 12.94 16.50 14.50
C LEU A 4 12.90 17.55 13.37
N LEU A 5 12.19 17.24 12.30
CA LEU A 5 12.00 18.13 11.15
C LEU A 5 10.68 18.92 11.24
N SER A 6 9.92 18.79 12.33
CA SER A 6 8.61 19.41 12.49
C SER A 6 8.67 20.94 12.49
N SER A 7 9.79 21.54 12.94
CA SER A 7 10.04 22.97 12.87
C SER A 7 10.10 23.51 11.43
N PHE A 8 10.38 22.65 10.45
CA PHE A 8 10.40 22.99 9.02
C PHE A 8 9.12 22.55 8.29
N ALA A 9 8.21 21.86 8.98
CA ALA A 9 6.96 21.38 8.42
C ALA A 9 5.83 22.38 8.70
N ASN A 10 4.89 22.51 7.77
CA ASN A 10 3.70 23.35 7.92
C ASN A 10 2.73 22.87 9.02
N ARG A 11 3.01 21.73 9.65
CA ARG A 11 2.24 21.16 10.78
C ARG A 11 3.22 20.77 11.88
N PRO A 12 3.27 21.50 13.00
CA PRO A 12 4.05 21.10 14.15
C PRO A 12 3.46 19.82 14.74
N TYR A 13 4.30 18.81 14.90
CA TYR A 13 3.92 17.57 15.59
C TYR A 13 4.17 17.74 17.08
N ASP A 14 3.15 17.45 17.88
CA ASP A 14 3.26 17.45 19.33
C ASP A 14 3.77 16.09 19.81
N PHE A 15 4.89 16.09 20.52
CA PHE A 15 5.48 14.88 21.11
C PHE A 15 4.53 14.17 22.08
N SER A 16 3.63 14.92 22.74
CA SER A 16 2.61 14.37 23.63
C SER A 16 1.67 13.38 22.94
N GLN A 17 1.58 13.42 21.61
CA GLN A 17 0.69 12.57 20.81
C GLN A 17 1.34 11.28 20.29
N ILE A 18 2.63 11.05 20.58
CA ILE A 18 3.34 9.83 20.09
C ILE A 18 2.65 8.55 20.57
N TRP A 19 2.10 8.54 21.78
CA TRP A 19 1.38 7.38 22.31
C TRP A 19 0.16 6.97 21.48
N LYS A 20 -0.46 7.92 20.74
CA LYS A 20 -1.59 7.65 19.84
C LYS A 20 -1.23 6.70 18.69
N ILE A 21 0.07 6.65 18.32
CA ILE A 21 0.58 5.70 17.31
C ILE A 21 0.38 4.27 17.80
N ILE A 22 0.55 3.99 19.10
CA ILE A 22 0.38 2.66 19.69
C ILE A 22 -1.07 2.19 19.61
N ILE A 23 -2.04 3.12 19.73
CA ILE A 23 -3.48 2.83 19.67
C ILE A 23 -3.99 2.79 18.21
N GLY A 24 -3.13 3.06 17.22
CA GLY A 24 -3.51 3.09 15.80
C GLY A 24 -4.13 4.41 15.33
N ILE A 25 -4.22 5.40 16.21
CA ILE A 25 -4.55 6.78 15.84
C ILE A 25 -3.23 7.43 15.42
N ASN A 26 -2.86 7.22 14.17
CA ASN A 26 -1.58 7.74 13.69
C ASN A 26 -1.69 9.22 13.34
N PRO A 27 -1.05 10.14 14.13
CA PRO A 27 -0.99 11.55 13.78
C PRO A 27 -0.19 11.80 12.49
N ASP A 28 0.63 10.82 12.10
CA ASP A 28 1.52 10.87 10.94
C ASP A 28 0.95 10.08 9.76
N GLY A 29 -0.30 10.21 9.47
CA GLY A 29 -1.10 9.61 8.38
C GLY A 29 -0.45 8.62 7.39
N GLU A 30 0.86 8.64 7.25
CA GLU A 30 1.62 7.88 6.26
C GLU A 30 2.07 6.48 6.77
N LEU A 31 2.20 6.28 8.09
CA LEU A 31 2.59 4.97 8.68
C LEU A 31 1.40 4.03 8.94
N TRP A 32 0.18 4.44 8.59
CA TRP A 32 -1.02 3.65 8.81
C TRP A 32 -0.94 2.25 8.17
N PHE A 33 -0.28 2.14 7.04
CA PHE A 33 -0.14 0.88 6.32
C PHE A 33 0.68 -0.14 7.12
N LEU A 34 1.79 0.28 7.73
CA LEU A 34 2.63 -0.59 8.58
C LEU A 34 1.85 -1.08 9.80
N TYR A 35 1.09 -0.19 10.44
CA TYR A 35 0.23 -0.55 11.54
C TYR A 35 -0.85 -1.55 11.12
N ALA A 36 -1.56 -1.27 10.02
CA ALA A 36 -2.58 -2.17 9.50
C ALA A 36 -1.98 -3.54 9.14
N LEU A 37 -0.83 -3.57 8.48
CA LEU A 37 -0.13 -4.80 8.13
C LEU A 37 0.28 -5.60 9.37
N PHE A 38 0.79 -4.94 10.42
CA PHE A 38 1.14 -5.58 11.69
C PHE A 38 -0.09 -6.23 12.34
N VAL A 39 -1.20 -5.51 12.48
CA VAL A 39 -2.43 -6.04 13.05
C VAL A 39 -2.96 -7.21 12.23
N ILE A 40 -2.99 -7.09 10.90
CA ILE A 40 -3.48 -8.14 10.01
C ILE A 40 -2.61 -9.40 10.10
N THR A 41 -1.29 -9.26 10.11
CA THR A 41 -0.38 -10.41 10.23
C THR A 41 -0.49 -11.11 11.57
N MET A 42 -0.68 -10.35 12.65
CA MET A 42 -0.97 -10.92 13.98
C MET A 42 -2.27 -11.72 13.97
N VAL A 43 -3.36 -11.15 13.47
CA VAL A 43 -4.66 -11.85 13.40
C VAL A 43 -4.56 -13.07 12.47
N ALA A 44 -3.91 -12.95 11.32
CA ALA A 44 -3.70 -14.07 10.39
C ALA A 44 -2.88 -15.19 11.04
N GLY A 45 -1.85 -14.85 11.82
CA GLY A 45 -1.05 -15.81 12.58
C GLY A 45 -1.89 -16.55 13.63
N PHE A 46 -2.69 -15.84 14.43
CA PHE A 46 -3.59 -16.43 15.42
C PHE A 46 -4.65 -17.34 14.80
N THR A 47 -5.19 -17.00 13.63
CA THR A 47 -6.16 -17.83 12.92
C THR A 47 -5.51 -18.96 12.11
N GLY A 48 -4.20 -19.10 12.14
CA GLY A 48 -3.45 -20.08 11.35
C GLY A 48 -3.64 -19.91 9.85
N TYR A 49 -3.84 -18.68 9.37
CA TYR A 49 -4.16 -18.34 7.99
C TYR A 49 -5.40 -19.04 7.43
N ARG A 50 -6.31 -19.45 8.31
CA ARG A 50 -7.58 -20.10 7.96
C ARG A 50 -8.73 -19.15 8.26
N ILE A 51 -9.58 -18.94 7.28
CA ILE A 51 -10.83 -18.21 7.47
C ILE A 51 -11.97 -19.01 6.82
N SER A 52 -13.09 -19.10 7.52
CA SER A 52 -14.30 -19.72 6.98
C SER A 52 -15.07 -18.73 6.09
N LYS A 53 -15.99 -19.23 5.25
CA LYS A 53 -16.91 -18.38 4.49
C LYS A 53 -17.70 -17.44 5.39
N LEU A 54 -18.15 -17.94 6.54
CA LEU A 54 -18.84 -17.13 7.55
C LEU A 54 -17.94 -16.00 8.08
N GLY A 55 -16.68 -16.31 8.39
CA GLY A 55 -15.71 -15.32 8.82
C GLY A 55 -15.48 -14.21 7.80
N LEU A 56 -15.38 -14.56 6.50
CA LEU A 56 -15.29 -13.57 5.41
C LEU A 56 -16.53 -12.69 5.31
N THR A 57 -17.73 -13.27 5.48
CA THR A 57 -18.99 -12.51 5.47
C THR A 57 -19.05 -11.52 6.63
N ILE A 58 -18.69 -11.95 7.84
CA ILE A 58 -18.62 -11.07 9.02
C ILE A 58 -17.60 -9.95 8.79
N LEU A 59 -16.43 -10.27 8.26
CA LEU A 59 -15.40 -9.29 7.97
C LEU A 59 -15.84 -8.27 6.90
N SER A 60 -16.59 -8.72 5.88
CA SER A 60 -17.16 -7.85 4.85
C SER A 60 -18.20 -6.89 5.45
N LEU A 61 -19.05 -7.39 6.32
CA LEU A 61 -20.02 -6.57 7.05
C LEU A 61 -19.30 -5.53 7.92
N LEU A 62 -18.31 -5.95 8.70
CA LEU A 62 -17.53 -5.04 9.54
C LEU A 62 -16.79 -3.98 8.71
N ALA A 63 -16.26 -4.33 7.55
CA ALA A 63 -15.58 -3.36 6.66
C ALA A 63 -16.51 -2.27 6.12
N VAL A 64 -17.81 -2.58 5.97
CA VAL A 64 -18.82 -1.64 5.48
C VAL A 64 -19.43 -0.81 6.61
N THR A 65 -19.71 -1.44 7.76
CA THR A 65 -20.56 -0.86 8.81
C THR A 65 -19.79 -0.15 9.93
N THR A 66 -18.52 -0.52 10.18
CA THR A 66 -17.78 0.05 11.32
C THR A 66 -17.02 1.32 10.96
N PRO A 67 -17.33 2.46 11.58
CA PRO A 67 -16.52 3.66 11.50
C PRO A 67 -15.21 3.55 12.31
N LEU A 68 -15.12 2.57 13.23
CA LEU A 68 -13.94 2.30 14.06
C LEU A 68 -12.91 1.50 13.27
N LEU A 69 -11.74 2.09 13.04
CA LEU A 69 -10.62 1.49 12.30
C LEU A 69 -10.97 1.04 10.86
N PRO A 70 -11.65 1.87 10.04
CA PRO A 70 -12.12 1.47 8.71
C PRO A 70 -10.96 1.06 7.78
N ILE A 71 -9.77 1.59 8.03
CA ILE A 71 -8.55 1.27 7.28
C ILE A 71 -8.09 -0.15 7.59
N VAL A 72 -8.08 -0.57 8.87
CA VAL A 72 -7.63 -1.90 9.27
C VAL A 72 -8.62 -2.96 8.82
N THR A 73 -9.91 -2.75 9.05
CA THR A 73 -10.97 -3.72 8.71
C THR A 73 -11.09 -3.95 7.20
N SER A 74 -11.02 -2.89 6.39
CA SER A 74 -11.06 -3.04 4.93
C SER A 74 -9.81 -3.74 4.38
N ASN A 75 -8.62 -3.38 4.85
CA ASN A 75 -7.39 -4.07 4.41
C ASN A 75 -7.35 -5.52 4.88
N MET A 76 -7.83 -5.82 6.07
CA MET A 76 -7.99 -7.17 6.59
C MET A 76 -8.90 -8.01 5.71
N LEU A 77 -10.03 -7.45 5.25
CA LEU A 77 -10.92 -8.09 4.29
C LEU A 77 -10.17 -8.52 3.02
N TYR A 78 -9.37 -7.63 2.42
CA TYR A 78 -8.65 -7.94 1.18
C TYR A 78 -7.59 -9.01 1.37
N VAL A 79 -6.86 -8.98 2.48
CA VAL A 79 -5.83 -10.00 2.79
C VAL A 79 -6.47 -11.36 2.99
N PHE A 80 -7.53 -11.46 3.79
CA PHE A 80 -8.21 -12.75 4.02
C PHE A 80 -8.94 -13.26 2.78
N LEU A 81 -9.50 -12.38 1.96
CA LEU A 81 -10.07 -12.73 0.67
C LEU A 81 -8.99 -13.29 -0.28
N GLY A 82 -7.80 -12.70 -0.28
CA GLY A 82 -6.65 -13.22 -1.02
C GLY A 82 -6.19 -14.59 -0.52
N ILE A 83 -6.12 -14.81 0.79
CA ILE A 83 -5.78 -16.10 1.40
C ILE A 83 -6.82 -17.15 1.01
N TYR A 84 -8.10 -16.82 1.11
CA TYR A 84 -9.21 -17.69 0.75
C TYR A 84 -9.18 -18.05 -0.73
N ALA A 85 -9.03 -17.06 -1.60
CA ALA A 85 -8.96 -17.27 -3.04
C ALA A 85 -7.78 -18.15 -3.44
N ARG A 86 -6.60 -17.94 -2.84
CA ARG A 86 -5.42 -18.77 -3.11
C ARG A 86 -5.60 -20.23 -2.67
N ARG A 87 -6.27 -20.45 -1.53
CA ARG A 87 -6.46 -21.78 -0.96
C ARG A 87 -7.53 -22.57 -1.71
N ASP A 88 -8.70 -21.97 -1.92
CA ASP A 88 -9.89 -22.68 -2.40
C ASP A 88 -10.08 -22.57 -3.92
N TYR A 89 -9.46 -21.54 -4.54
CA TYR A 89 -9.56 -21.26 -5.97
C TYR A 89 -8.19 -20.94 -6.60
N PRO A 90 -7.20 -21.83 -6.52
CA PRO A 90 -5.82 -21.54 -6.99
C PRO A 90 -5.79 -21.25 -8.50
N ASN A 91 -6.69 -21.84 -9.28
CA ASN A 91 -6.76 -21.65 -10.72
C ASN A 91 -7.56 -20.40 -11.14
N PHE A 92 -8.26 -19.75 -10.22
CA PHE A 92 -9.04 -18.55 -10.54
C PHE A 92 -8.15 -17.42 -11.09
N ILE A 93 -7.01 -17.21 -10.46
CA ILE A 93 -6.07 -16.17 -10.86
C ILE A 93 -5.43 -16.51 -12.22
N VAL A 94 -5.06 -17.78 -12.41
CA VAL A 94 -4.40 -18.25 -13.65
C VAL A 94 -5.36 -18.26 -14.84
N GLY A 95 -6.64 -18.52 -14.61
CA GLY A 95 -7.67 -18.67 -15.64
C GLY A 95 -8.35 -17.39 -16.11
N LEU A 96 -7.90 -16.19 -15.67
CA LEU A 96 -8.52 -14.92 -16.07
C LEU A 96 -8.37 -14.67 -17.58
N LYS A 97 -9.47 -14.76 -18.31
CA LYS A 97 -9.53 -14.55 -19.76
C LYS A 97 -9.58 -13.05 -20.10
N MET A 98 -9.21 -12.69 -21.34
CA MET A 98 -9.26 -11.28 -21.84
C MET A 98 -10.61 -10.58 -21.62
N PRO A 99 -11.80 -11.20 -21.86
CA PRO A 99 -13.06 -10.52 -21.61
C PRO A 99 -13.26 -10.13 -20.15
N VAL A 100 -12.72 -10.89 -19.19
CA VAL A 100 -12.77 -10.54 -17.76
C VAL A 100 -11.98 -9.26 -17.49
N LEU A 101 -10.85 -9.06 -18.18
CA LEU A 101 -10.06 -7.84 -18.07
C LEU A 101 -10.85 -6.63 -18.58
N LEU A 102 -11.51 -6.74 -19.74
CA LEU A 102 -12.32 -5.65 -20.30
C LEU A 102 -13.49 -5.29 -19.37
N ILE A 103 -14.20 -6.29 -18.86
CA ILE A 103 -15.30 -6.08 -17.90
C ILE A 103 -14.76 -5.44 -16.60
N ALA A 104 -13.65 -5.93 -16.07
CA ALA A 104 -13.06 -5.40 -14.85
C ALA A 104 -12.55 -3.95 -15.03
N SER A 105 -11.97 -3.61 -16.20
CA SER A 105 -11.53 -2.25 -16.49
C SER A 105 -12.69 -1.28 -16.64
N LEU A 106 -13.76 -1.72 -17.33
CA LEU A 106 -14.98 -0.92 -17.46
C LEU A 106 -15.65 -0.72 -16.09
N ALA A 107 -15.79 -1.79 -15.31
CA ALA A 107 -16.35 -1.72 -13.97
C ALA A 107 -15.51 -0.79 -13.06
N PHE A 108 -14.18 -0.88 -13.12
CA PHE A 108 -13.28 0.00 -12.39
C PHE A 108 -13.50 1.47 -12.76
N ALA A 109 -13.60 1.79 -14.05
CA ALA A 109 -13.84 3.15 -14.52
C ALA A 109 -15.22 3.65 -14.07
N VAL A 110 -16.28 2.86 -14.26
CA VAL A 110 -17.66 3.23 -13.87
C VAL A 110 -17.76 3.46 -12.36
N VAL A 111 -17.23 2.54 -11.55
CA VAL A 111 -17.27 2.66 -10.08
C VAL A 111 -16.52 3.90 -9.59
N ASN A 112 -15.37 4.23 -10.21
CA ASN A 112 -14.64 5.46 -9.86
C ASN A 112 -15.43 6.71 -10.25
N ILE A 113 -16.03 6.76 -11.44
CA ILE A 113 -16.88 7.87 -11.85
C ILE A 113 -18.07 8.04 -10.90
N CYS A 114 -18.75 6.94 -10.57
CA CYS A 114 -19.85 6.96 -9.60
C CYS A 114 -19.39 7.42 -8.21
N SER A 115 -18.23 6.99 -7.77
CA SER A 115 -17.65 7.42 -6.49
C SER A 115 -17.38 8.93 -6.44
N ILE A 116 -16.96 9.52 -7.56
CA ILE A 116 -16.75 10.98 -7.68
C ILE A 116 -18.09 11.72 -7.66
N LEU A 117 -19.09 11.22 -8.39
CA LEU A 117 -20.39 11.89 -8.56
C LEU A 117 -21.28 11.81 -7.32
N TYR A 118 -21.29 10.66 -6.63
CA TYR A 118 -22.21 10.40 -5.50
C TYR A 118 -21.53 10.46 -4.13
N GLY A 119 -20.25 10.88 -4.06
CA GLY A 119 -19.46 10.86 -2.85
C GLY A 119 -18.96 9.45 -2.49
N GLY A 120 -17.73 9.40 -1.98
CA GLY A 120 -17.02 8.14 -1.73
C GLY A 120 -17.59 7.31 -0.58
N ASN A 121 -18.58 6.47 -0.84
CA ASN A 121 -19.11 5.48 0.11
C ASN A 121 -18.12 4.31 0.31
N SER A 122 -18.21 3.63 1.47
CA SER A 122 -17.44 2.42 1.76
C SER A 122 -17.66 1.32 0.71
N ILE A 123 -18.87 1.22 0.17
CA ILE A 123 -19.22 0.25 -0.89
C ILE A 123 -18.42 0.55 -2.17
N PHE A 124 -18.42 1.79 -2.65
CA PHE A 124 -17.65 2.17 -3.84
C PHE A 124 -16.15 1.92 -3.64
N ARG A 125 -15.62 2.19 -2.45
CA ARG A 125 -14.22 1.91 -2.11
C ARG A 125 -13.89 0.42 -2.21
N ILE A 126 -14.74 -0.45 -1.67
CA ILE A 126 -14.57 -1.91 -1.75
C ILE A 126 -14.63 -2.40 -3.20
N LEU A 127 -15.63 -1.95 -3.97
CA LEU A 127 -15.78 -2.32 -5.37
C LEU A 127 -14.59 -1.86 -6.23
N THR A 128 -14.14 -0.62 -6.04
CA THR A 128 -12.94 -0.10 -6.70
C THR A 128 -11.70 -0.91 -6.35
N SER A 129 -11.53 -1.29 -5.10
CA SER A 129 -10.39 -2.09 -4.66
C SER A 129 -10.41 -3.49 -5.27
N ILE A 130 -11.55 -4.16 -5.28
CA ILE A 130 -11.68 -5.51 -5.88
C ILE A 130 -11.39 -5.47 -7.38
N THR A 131 -12.02 -4.54 -8.11
CA THR A 131 -11.78 -4.40 -9.56
C THR A 131 -10.33 -4.02 -9.86
N GLY A 132 -9.73 -3.13 -9.05
CA GLY A 132 -8.33 -2.76 -9.16
C GLY A 132 -7.38 -3.94 -8.89
N ILE A 133 -7.67 -4.78 -7.89
CA ILE A 133 -6.88 -6.00 -7.61
C ILE A 133 -6.93 -6.96 -8.80
N ILE A 134 -8.10 -7.19 -9.39
CA ILE A 134 -8.24 -8.06 -10.58
C ILE A 134 -7.41 -7.53 -11.74
N LEU A 135 -7.45 -6.21 -11.99
CA LEU A 135 -6.64 -5.57 -13.03
C LEU A 135 -5.14 -5.72 -12.77
N CYS A 136 -4.68 -5.47 -11.54
CA CYS A 136 -3.29 -5.62 -11.16
C CYS A 136 -2.80 -7.07 -11.29
N LEU A 137 -3.61 -8.06 -10.88
CA LEU A 137 -3.27 -9.47 -11.02
C LEU A 137 -3.13 -9.85 -12.50
N ARG A 138 -4.05 -9.40 -13.34
CA ARG A 138 -3.97 -9.69 -14.78
C ARG A 138 -2.81 -8.99 -15.46
N PHE A 139 -2.53 -7.74 -15.09
CA PHE A 139 -1.35 -7.02 -15.57
C PHE A 139 -0.07 -7.74 -15.18
N SER A 140 0.02 -8.22 -13.94
CA SER A 140 1.15 -9.01 -13.44
C SER A 140 1.36 -10.29 -14.26
N GLN A 141 0.29 -11.02 -14.58
CA GLN A 141 0.36 -12.21 -15.44
C GLN A 141 0.81 -11.87 -16.86
N TRP A 142 0.33 -10.77 -17.41
CA TRP A 142 0.74 -10.32 -18.74
C TRP A 142 2.24 -9.96 -18.77
N VAL A 143 2.72 -9.29 -17.72
CA VAL A 143 4.15 -8.97 -17.56
C VAL A 143 5.00 -10.23 -17.38
N ASP A 144 4.51 -11.21 -16.61
CA ASP A 144 5.24 -12.45 -16.36
C ASP A 144 5.44 -13.28 -17.63
N GLY A 145 4.48 -13.22 -18.56
CA GLY A 145 4.61 -13.81 -19.91
C GLY A 145 5.58 -13.07 -20.84
N LYS A 146 6.13 -11.91 -20.45
CA LYS A 146 7.12 -11.16 -21.23
C LYS A 146 8.52 -11.46 -20.70
N SER A 147 9.47 -11.63 -21.61
CA SER A 147 10.90 -11.69 -21.28
C SER A 147 11.52 -10.31 -21.46
N GLY A 148 12.49 -9.94 -20.62
CA GLY A 148 13.30 -8.76 -20.85
C GLY A 148 13.48 -7.83 -19.65
N ILE A 149 14.08 -6.68 -19.91
CA ILE A 149 14.47 -5.67 -18.91
C ILE A 149 13.27 -5.14 -18.13
N PHE A 150 12.13 -4.97 -18.82
CA PHE A 150 10.89 -4.46 -18.18
C PHE A 150 10.35 -5.39 -17.08
N ARG A 151 10.27 -6.71 -17.37
CA ARG A 151 9.86 -7.70 -16.37
C ARG A 151 10.79 -7.70 -15.17
N ASN A 152 12.10 -7.78 -15.44
CA ASN A 152 13.11 -7.80 -14.37
C ASN A 152 13.10 -6.51 -13.54
N GLY A 153 12.89 -5.35 -14.16
CA GLY A 153 12.71 -4.08 -13.47
C GLY A 153 11.51 -4.07 -12.53
N LEU A 154 10.35 -4.55 -12.98
CA LEU A 154 9.14 -4.63 -12.16
C LEU A 154 9.29 -5.63 -11.01
N ILE A 155 9.94 -6.77 -11.25
CA ILE A 155 10.24 -7.75 -10.19
C ILE A 155 11.14 -7.10 -9.13
N GLN A 156 12.18 -6.39 -9.54
CA GLN A 156 13.07 -5.68 -8.61
C GLN A 156 12.31 -4.62 -7.81
N LEU A 157 11.50 -3.78 -8.45
CA LEU A 157 10.67 -2.81 -7.75
C LEU A 157 9.71 -3.46 -6.77
N GLY A 158 9.13 -4.60 -7.12
CA GLY A 158 8.29 -5.40 -6.22
C GLY A 158 9.05 -5.91 -5.00
N LEU A 159 10.25 -6.47 -5.19
CA LEU A 159 11.10 -6.95 -4.10
C LEU A 159 11.58 -5.84 -3.14
N PHE A 160 11.70 -4.62 -3.64
CA PHE A 160 12.10 -3.45 -2.85
C PHE A 160 10.92 -2.55 -2.45
N SER A 161 9.68 -2.96 -2.75
CA SER A 161 8.50 -2.10 -2.55
C SER A 161 8.34 -1.63 -1.10
N MET A 162 8.59 -2.50 -0.13
CA MET A 162 8.53 -2.17 1.29
C MET A 162 9.62 -1.18 1.69
N ASP A 163 10.82 -1.38 1.17
CA ASP A 163 11.96 -0.49 1.41
C ASP A 163 11.68 0.90 0.83
N ILE A 164 11.15 0.92 -0.41
CA ILE A 164 10.74 2.16 -1.09
C ILE A 164 9.65 2.87 -0.29
N TYR A 165 8.66 2.14 0.21
CA TYR A 165 7.58 2.71 1.01
C TYR A 165 8.11 3.41 2.27
N ILE A 166 9.00 2.76 3.03
CA ILE A 166 9.56 3.29 4.27
C ILE A 166 10.46 4.52 4.00
N LEU A 167 11.29 4.44 2.97
CA LEU A 167 12.31 5.46 2.68
C LEU A 167 11.75 6.65 1.90
N SER A 168 10.74 6.44 1.06
CA SER A 168 10.21 7.47 0.17
C SER A 168 9.72 8.70 0.93
N ASP A 169 9.14 8.51 2.10
CA ASP A 169 8.66 9.60 2.95
C ASP A 169 9.78 10.52 3.43
N ILE A 170 10.92 9.93 3.79
CA ILE A 170 12.07 10.69 4.25
C ILE A 170 12.72 11.42 3.07
N ILE A 171 12.84 10.73 1.93
CA ILE A 171 13.53 11.25 0.75
C ILE A 171 12.72 12.37 0.08
N LYS A 172 11.39 12.27 0.01
CA LYS A 172 10.57 13.29 -0.65
C LYS A 172 10.51 14.64 0.09
N ILE A 173 10.75 14.67 1.42
CA ILE A 173 10.62 15.89 2.23
C ILE A 173 11.49 17.04 1.73
N PRO A 174 12.81 16.90 1.54
CA PRO A 174 13.65 18.00 1.09
C PRO A 174 13.28 18.49 -0.31
N PHE A 175 12.95 17.58 -1.23
CA PHE A 175 12.52 17.97 -2.59
C PHE A 175 11.19 18.71 -2.58
N ARG A 176 10.24 18.28 -1.74
CA ARG A 176 8.97 18.98 -1.56
C ARG A 176 9.17 20.39 -1.01
N ILE A 177 10.02 20.56 -0.02
CA ILE A 177 10.31 21.88 0.55
C ILE A 177 10.91 22.79 -0.52
N ILE A 178 11.88 22.34 -1.29
CA ILE A 178 12.54 23.14 -2.30
C ILE A 178 11.58 23.49 -3.45
N LEU A 179 10.98 22.49 -4.05
CA LEU A 179 10.20 22.67 -5.27
C LEU A 179 8.82 23.28 -5.01
N TRP A 180 8.14 22.84 -3.94
CA TRP A 180 6.81 23.32 -3.62
C TRP A 180 6.83 24.65 -2.87
N SER A 181 7.59 24.73 -1.77
CA SER A 181 7.51 25.90 -0.89
C SER A 181 8.41 27.05 -1.34
N LYS A 182 9.56 26.79 -1.99
CA LYS A 182 10.47 27.85 -2.43
C LYS A 182 10.28 28.25 -3.89
N LEU A 183 10.14 27.26 -4.79
CA LEU A 183 10.08 27.52 -6.24
C LEU A 183 8.66 27.57 -6.78
N HIS A 184 7.62 27.20 -6.00
CA HIS A 184 6.20 27.18 -6.41
C HIS A 184 5.91 26.37 -7.69
N LEU A 185 6.77 25.38 -8.02
CA LEU A 185 6.66 24.53 -9.20
C LEU A 185 5.83 23.27 -8.88
N TYR A 186 4.52 23.42 -8.66
CA TYR A 186 3.64 22.37 -8.12
C TYR A 186 3.61 21.09 -8.96
N MET A 187 3.37 21.19 -10.26
CA MET A 187 3.30 20.02 -11.15
C MET A 187 4.65 19.32 -11.28
N LEU A 188 5.74 20.10 -11.42
CA LEU A 188 7.08 19.55 -11.46
C LEU A 188 7.46 18.91 -10.14
N SER A 189 7.08 19.52 -9.01
CA SER A 189 7.28 18.96 -7.66
C SER A 189 6.64 17.59 -7.52
N PHE A 190 5.41 17.40 -8.00
CA PHE A 190 4.73 16.10 -7.94
C PHE A 190 5.51 15.02 -8.69
N ILE A 191 5.86 15.26 -9.94
CA ILE A 191 6.58 14.30 -10.80
C ILE A 191 7.98 14.00 -10.24
N VAL A 192 8.74 15.06 -9.90
CA VAL A 192 10.12 14.93 -9.41
C VAL A 192 10.14 14.23 -8.05
N CYS A 193 9.27 14.60 -7.11
CA CYS A 193 9.17 13.93 -5.81
C CYS A 193 8.81 12.45 -5.97
N PHE A 194 7.89 12.11 -6.88
CA PHE A 194 7.52 10.72 -7.12
C PHE A 194 8.69 9.92 -7.69
N VAL A 195 9.29 10.38 -8.80
CA VAL A 195 10.39 9.67 -9.48
C VAL A 195 11.61 9.56 -8.57
N LEU A 196 12.04 10.67 -7.96
CA LEU A 196 13.22 10.67 -7.09
C LEU A 196 13.00 9.85 -5.82
N SER A 197 11.80 9.89 -5.22
CA SER A 197 11.54 9.07 -4.03
C SER A 197 11.65 7.58 -4.35
N VAL A 198 11.16 7.12 -5.48
CA VAL A 198 11.26 5.70 -5.89
C VAL A 198 12.70 5.33 -6.22
N VAL A 199 13.36 6.11 -7.09
CA VAL A 199 14.72 5.80 -7.57
C VAL A 199 15.74 5.87 -6.44
N LEU A 200 15.74 6.96 -5.67
CA LEU A 200 16.70 7.14 -4.57
C LEU A 200 16.45 6.13 -3.43
N SER A 201 15.18 5.84 -3.11
CA SER A 201 14.87 4.80 -2.12
C SER A 201 15.39 3.43 -2.56
N TYR A 202 15.19 3.06 -3.82
CA TYR A 202 15.71 1.82 -4.38
C TYR A 202 17.23 1.75 -4.31
N ILE A 203 17.92 2.81 -4.78
CA ILE A 203 19.38 2.88 -4.77
C ILE A 203 19.90 2.81 -3.32
N PHE A 204 19.33 3.61 -2.43
CA PHE A 204 19.74 3.66 -1.03
C PHE A 204 19.50 2.35 -0.31
N SER A 205 18.35 1.70 -0.53
CA SER A 205 18.08 0.39 0.04
C SER A 205 19.08 -0.66 -0.48
N LYS A 206 19.27 -0.73 -1.80
CA LYS A 206 20.12 -1.75 -2.43
C LYS A 206 21.58 -1.65 -2.01
N TYR A 207 22.14 -0.44 -2.00
CA TYR A 207 23.58 -0.24 -1.82
C TYR A 207 24.00 0.04 -0.37
N PHE A 208 23.10 0.56 0.46
CA PHE A 208 23.41 0.92 1.85
C PHE A 208 22.71 0.01 2.85
N ILE A 209 21.37 -0.04 2.82
CA ILE A 209 20.62 -0.74 3.88
C ILE A 209 20.81 -2.24 3.78
N ARG A 210 20.55 -2.82 2.63
CA ARG A 210 20.64 -4.29 2.44
C ARG A 210 22.09 -4.80 2.43
N LYS A 211 23.07 -3.95 2.22
CA LYS A 211 24.49 -4.34 2.32
C LYS A 211 24.94 -4.45 3.77
N SER A 212 24.43 -3.62 4.67
CA SER A 212 24.71 -3.66 6.10
C SER A 212 23.73 -4.58 6.83
N THR A 213 24.24 -5.60 7.53
CA THR A 213 23.43 -6.53 8.32
C THR A 213 22.66 -5.80 9.43
N TRP A 214 23.30 -4.84 10.06
CA TRP A 214 22.71 -4.06 11.14
C TRP A 214 21.58 -3.15 10.68
N LEU A 215 21.78 -2.41 9.59
CA LEU A 215 20.76 -1.53 9.03
C LEU A 215 19.58 -2.32 8.45
N SER A 216 19.84 -3.47 7.81
CA SER A 216 18.76 -4.30 7.27
C SER A 216 17.89 -4.89 8.37
N TYR A 217 18.49 -5.26 9.52
CA TYR A 217 17.73 -5.74 10.67
C TYR A 217 16.92 -4.61 11.33
N LEU A 218 17.54 -3.44 11.56
CA LEU A 218 16.94 -2.34 12.30
C LEU A 218 15.82 -1.64 11.50
N ILE A 219 15.99 -1.46 10.19
CA ILE A 219 15.06 -0.69 9.35
C ILE A 219 14.02 -1.61 8.68
N LEU A 220 14.45 -2.78 8.22
CA LEU A 220 13.62 -3.68 7.42
C LEU A 220 13.18 -4.93 8.18
N GLY A 221 13.74 -5.19 9.36
CA GLY A 221 13.49 -6.42 10.13
C GLY A 221 14.03 -7.69 9.45
N ILE A 222 14.90 -7.55 8.44
CA ILE A 222 15.46 -8.69 7.68
C ILE A 222 16.69 -9.20 8.41
N ARG A 223 16.62 -10.43 8.91
CA ARG A 223 17.77 -11.15 9.48
C ARG A 223 18.53 -11.86 8.34
N LYS A 224 19.78 -11.49 8.12
CA LYS A 224 20.69 -12.19 7.21
C LYS A 224 21.39 -13.33 7.92
#